data_bc3668b138aa64a286476fffc8d83bc1
#
_entry.id   bc3668b138aa64a286476fffc8d83bc1
#
_cell.length_a   1.000
_cell.length_b   1.000
_cell.length_c   1.000
_cell.angle_alpha   90.00
_cell.angle_beta   90.00
_cell.angle_gamma   90.00
#
_symmetry.space_group_name_H-M   'P 1'
#
loop_
_entity.id
_entity.type
_entity.pdbx_description
1 polymer ?
#
loop_
_entity_poly.entity_id
_entity_poly.type
_entity_poly.pdbx_seq_one_letter_code
_entity_poly.pdbx_strand_id
1 'polypeptide(L)'
;AAAFDLTTPTGLRDWAMFELTYSSGLRVSELVGVRLTDYQPLSLRLTVLGKGNRQRIVPVGTQAAAALDRYLPESRPALLAGKSSPFLF
;
A
#
# COMPACT_ATOMS: atom_id res chain seq x y z
N ALA A 1 2.69 -10.98 -10.31
CA ALA A 1 2.42 -12.12 -9.46
C ALA A 1 1.32 -12.98 -10.03
N ALA A 2 1.62 -14.26 -10.25
CA ALA A 2 0.69 -15.18 -10.88
C ALA A 2 -0.58 -15.45 -10.03
N ALA A 3 -0.53 -15.15 -8.71
CA ALA A 3 -1.63 -15.41 -7.80
C ALA A 3 -2.72 -14.33 -7.84
N PHE A 4 -2.48 -13.20 -8.49
CA PHE A 4 -3.39 -12.06 -8.48
C PHE A 4 -3.87 -11.74 -9.88
N ASP A 5 -5.15 -11.39 -9.99
CA ASP A 5 -5.72 -10.91 -11.25
C ASP A 5 -5.49 -9.40 -11.36
N LEU A 6 -4.44 -9.03 -12.09
CA LEU A 6 -4.04 -7.63 -12.24
C LEU A 6 -4.93 -6.85 -13.20
N THR A 7 -5.96 -7.47 -13.76
CA THR A 7 -6.93 -6.79 -14.63
C THR A 7 -8.12 -6.24 -13.84
N THR A 8 -8.22 -6.55 -12.55
CA THR A 8 -9.32 -6.08 -11.70
C THR A 8 -8.79 -5.13 -10.63
N PRO A 9 -9.60 -4.16 -10.18
CA PRO A 9 -9.21 -3.27 -9.07
C PRO A 9 -8.87 -4.02 -7.79
N THR A 10 -9.64 -5.05 -7.42
CA THR A 10 -9.38 -5.83 -6.22
C THR A 10 -8.10 -6.65 -6.34
N GLY A 11 -7.82 -7.20 -7.51
CA GLY A 11 -6.58 -7.95 -7.75
C GLY A 11 -5.34 -7.07 -7.65
N LEU A 12 -5.40 -5.86 -8.22
CA LEU A 12 -4.32 -4.88 -8.11
C LEU A 12 -4.10 -4.46 -6.65
N ARG A 13 -5.19 -4.23 -5.91
CA ARG A 13 -5.10 -3.90 -4.49
C ARG A 13 -4.43 -5.03 -3.71
N ASP A 14 -4.89 -6.25 -3.90
CA ASP A 14 -4.37 -7.40 -3.15
C ASP A 14 -2.89 -7.62 -3.46
N TRP A 15 -2.49 -7.45 -4.71
CA TRP A 15 -1.09 -7.53 -5.11
C TRP A 15 -0.25 -6.44 -4.44
N ALA A 16 -0.75 -5.20 -4.45
CA ALA A 16 -0.04 -4.08 -3.82
C ALA A 16 0.11 -4.29 -2.31
N MET A 17 -0.94 -4.77 -1.65
CA MET A 17 -0.90 -5.10 -0.22
C MET A 17 0.12 -6.20 0.07
N PHE A 18 0.13 -7.25 -0.75
CA PHE A 18 1.07 -8.36 -0.60
C PHE A 18 2.52 -7.90 -0.77
N GLU A 19 2.79 -7.17 -1.84
CA GLU A 19 4.14 -6.69 -2.13
C GLU A 19 4.64 -5.73 -1.04
N LEU A 20 3.77 -4.83 -0.58
CA LEU A 20 4.15 -3.89 0.46
C LEU A 20 4.41 -4.60 1.79
N THR A 21 3.54 -5.52 2.17
CA THR A 21 3.71 -6.29 3.40
C THR A 21 5.02 -7.08 3.38
N TYR A 22 5.29 -7.74 2.28
CA TYR A 22 6.52 -8.53 2.13
C TYR A 22 7.77 -7.64 2.13
N SER A 23 7.73 -6.55 1.37
CA SER A 23 8.87 -5.65 1.22
C SER A 23 9.22 -4.93 2.52
N SER A 24 8.22 -4.46 3.25
CA SER A 24 8.41 -3.58 4.41
C SER A 24 8.25 -4.32 5.74
N GLY A 25 7.91 -5.60 5.73
CA GLY A 25 7.78 -6.40 6.95
C GLY A 25 6.63 -5.94 7.84
N LEU A 26 5.51 -5.53 7.24
CA LEU A 26 4.38 -5.01 7.99
C LEU A 26 3.54 -6.12 8.62
N ARG A 27 2.99 -5.83 9.80
CA ARG A 27 1.90 -6.61 10.36
C ARG A 27 0.58 -6.19 9.73
N VAL A 28 -0.43 -7.06 9.78
CA VAL A 28 -1.75 -6.75 9.20
C VAL A 28 -2.33 -5.48 9.79
N SER A 29 -2.25 -5.32 11.11
CA SER A 29 -2.75 -4.11 11.78
C SER A 29 -2.02 -2.85 11.33
N GLU A 30 -0.73 -2.94 11.05
CA GLU A 30 0.05 -1.84 10.53
C GLU A 30 -0.37 -1.50 9.10
N LEU A 31 -0.56 -2.52 8.27
CA LEU A 31 -0.95 -2.35 6.87
C LEU A 31 -2.29 -1.62 6.75
N VAL A 32 -3.30 -2.03 7.51
CA VAL A 32 -4.63 -1.41 7.43
C VAL A 32 -4.65 0.01 7.98
N GLY A 33 -3.68 0.37 8.81
CA GLY A 33 -3.56 1.71 9.37
C GLY A 33 -2.74 2.67 8.54
N VAL A 34 -2.09 2.22 7.47
CA VAL A 34 -1.28 3.10 6.62
C VAL A 34 -2.16 4.11 5.91
N ARG A 35 -1.77 5.38 6.01
CA ARG A 35 -2.46 6.47 5.33
C ARG A 35 -1.79 6.77 4.01
N LEU A 36 -2.54 7.38 3.10
CA LEU A 36 -2.01 7.78 1.80
C LEU A 36 -0.78 8.69 1.95
N THR A 37 -0.82 9.59 2.94
CA THR A 37 0.29 10.51 3.20
C THR A 37 1.51 9.86 3.84
N ASP A 38 1.39 8.64 4.33
CA ASP A 38 2.51 7.91 4.92
C ASP A 38 3.47 7.35 3.86
N TYR A 39 3.00 7.18 2.63
CA TYR A 39 3.82 6.70 1.53
C TYR A 39 4.49 7.85 0.81
N GLN A 40 5.81 7.76 0.64
CA GLN A 40 6.63 8.78 -0.01
C GLN A 40 7.30 8.18 -1.23
N PRO A 41 6.68 8.35 -2.41
CA PRO A 41 7.12 7.63 -3.61
C PRO A 41 8.49 8.07 -4.13
N LEU A 42 8.86 9.32 -3.91
CA LEU A 42 10.15 9.82 -4.41
C LEU A 42 11.33 9.26 -3.63
N SER A 43 11.16 9.04 -2.33
CA SER A 43 12.22 8.48 -1.48
C SER A 43 12.06 6.99 -1.22
N LEU A 44 10.96 6.38 -1.70
CA LEU A 44 10.63 4.98 -1.47
C LEU A 44 10.64 4.63 0.01
N ARG A 45 9.90 5.41 0.79
CA ARG A 45 9.79 5.24 2.23
C ARG A 45 8.33 5.22 2.66
N LEU A 46 8.08 4.51 3.74
CA LEU A 46 6.76 4.39 4.34
C LEU A 46 6.88 4.64 5.84
N THR A 47 6.04 5.54 6.35
CA THR A 47 5.91 5.75 7.79
C THR A 47 4.87 4.77 8.32
N VAL A 48 5.23 4.02 9.36
CA VAL A 48 4.37 3.00 9.96
C VAL A 48 4.14 3.35 11.41
N LEU A 49 2.89 3.31 11.83
CA LEU A 49 2.51 3.52 13.22
C LEU A 49 2.32 2.16 13.88
N GLY A 50 3.22 1.84 14.79
CA GLY A 50 3.20 0.58 15.51
C GLY A 50 2.56 0.68 16.88
N LYS A 51 2.82 -0.32 17.70
CA LYS A 51 2.31 -0.42 19.07
C LYS A 51 2.74 0.80 19.90
N GLY A 52 1.82 1.35 20.69
CA GLY A 52 2.08 2.47 21.57
C GLY A 52 2.29 3.79 20.84
N ASN A 53 1.71 3.95 19.64
CA ASN A 53 1.86 5.13 18.79
C ASN A 53 3.30 5.42 18.37
N ARG A 54 4.15 4.41 18.36
CA ARG A 54 5.53 4.57 17.92
C ARG A 54 5.59 4.52 16.40
N GLN A 55 6.14 5.57 15.82
CA GLN A 55 6.37 5.63 14.39
C GLN A 55 7.74 5.05 14.05
N ARG A 56 7.79 4.36 12.91
CA ARG A 56 9.05 3.99 12.30
C ARG A 56 8.97 4.19 10.80
N ILE A 57 10.10 4.44 10.18
CA ILE A 57 10.20 4.60 8.73
C ILE A 57 10.84 3.34 8.18
N VAL A 58 10.17 2.72 7.21
CA VAL A 58 10.65 1.50 6.57
C VAL A 58 10.85 1.74 5.08
N PRO A 59 11.82 1.06 4.46
CA PRO A 59 12.01 1.19 3.01
C PRO A 59 10.91 0.44 2.26
N VAL A 60 10.60 0.95 1.06
CA VAL A 60 9.69 0.30 0.13
C VAL A 60 10.53 -0.23 -1.03
N GLY A 61 10.53 -1.53 -1.23
CA GLY A 61 11.26 -2.16 -2.32
C GLY A 61 10.71 -1.79 -3.68
N THR A 62 11.52 -1.99 -4.72
CA THR A 62 11.15 -1.58 -6.08
C THR A 62 9.93 -2.31 -6.61
N GLN A 63 9.73 -3.58 -6.25
CA GLN A 63 8.53 -4.33 -6.68
C GLN A 63 7.28 -3.80 -5.99
N ALA A 64 7.36 -3.49 -4.70
CA ALA A 64 6.25 -2.89 -3.98
C ALA A 64 5.92 -1.49 -4.54
N ALA A 65 6.94 -0.70 -4.85
CA ALA A 65 6.75 0.61 -5.48
C ALA A 65 6.05 0.47 -6.83
N ALA A 66 6.46 -0.48 -7.65
CA ALA A 66 5.81 -0.73 -8.95
C ALA A 66 4.34 -1.13 -8.78
N ALA A 67 4.04 -1.95 -7.78
CA ALA A 67 2.66 -2.35 -7.49
C ALA A 67 1.82 -1.15 -7.04
N LEU A 68 2.37 -0.30 -6.17
CA LEU A 68 1.69 0.91 -5.71
C LEU A 68 1.48 1.92 -6.84
N ASP A 69 2.44 2.03 -7.75
CA ASP A 69 2.34 2.93 -8.91
C ASP A 69 1.19 2.52 -9.85
N ARG A 70 0.83 1.27 -9.89
CA ARG A 70 -0.35 0.81 -10.60
C ARG A 70 -1.62 0.90 -9.77
N TYR A 71 -1.54 0.52 -8.49
CA TYR A 71 -2.70 0.53 -7.60
C TYR A 71 -3.31 1.93 -7.44
N LEU A 72 -2.47 2.94 -7.19
CA LEU A 72 -2.94 4.28 -6.87
C LEU A 72 -3.77 4.91 -7.99
N PRO A 73 -3.33 4.92 -9.27
CA PRO A 73 -4.14 5.51 -10.33
C PRO A 73 -5.20 4.57 -10.92
N GLU A 74 -4.97 3.25 -10.93
CA GLU A 74 -5.83 2.30 -11.65
C GLU A 74 -6.86 1.64 -10.76
N SER A 75 -6.51 1.33 -9.51
CA SER A 75 -7.34 0.51 -8.63
C SER A 75 -8.05 1.35 -7.56
N ARG A 76 -7.31 2.14 -6.82
CA ARG A 76 -7.84 2.87 -5.67
C ARG A 76 -9.04 3.77 -6.02
N PRO A 77 -9.02 4.56 -7.10
CA PRO A 77 -10.18 5.38 -7.44
C PRO A 77 -11.42 4.54 -7.77
N ALA A 78 -11.24 3.40 -8.45
CA ALA A 78 -12.35 2.51 -8.78
C ALA A 78 -12.97 1.89 -7.53
N LEU A 79 -12.14 1.48 -6.56
CA LEU A 79 -12.63 0.90 -5.30
C LEU A 79 -13.30 1.94 -4.41
N LEU A 80 -12.84 3.19 -4.44
CA LEU A 80 -13.46 4.28 -3.68
C LEU A 80 -14.82 4.68 -4.25
N ALA A 81 -15.04 4.49 -5.54
CA ALA A 81 -16.31 4.75 -6.21
C ALA A 81 -16.85 6.17 -5.92
N GLY A 82 -15.98 7.16 -6.03
CA GLY A 82 -16.33 8.56 -5.79
C GLY A 82 -16.23 9.01 -4.34
N LYS A 83 -16.00 8.09 -3.41
CA LYS A 83 -15.79 8.43 -2.00
C LYS A 83 -14.32 8.78 -1.75
N SER A 84 -14.05 9.41 -0.61
CA SER A 84 -12.69 9.71 -0.19
C SER A 84 -12.32 8.91 1.05
N SER A 85 -11.03 8.63 1.21
CA SER A 85 -10.51 7.94 2.38
C SER A 85 -9.08 8.41 2.63
N PRO A 86 -8.68 8.62 3.91
CA PRO A 86 -7.30 8.94 4.21
C PRO A 86 -6.37 7.73 4.12
N PHE A 87 -6.91 6.52 4.09
CA PHE A 87 -6.11 5.30 4.12
C PHE A 87 -5.64 4.91 2.72
N LEU A 88 -4.47 4.25 2.67
CA LEU A 88 -3.90 3.79 1.42
C LEU A 88 -4.73 2.65 0.82
N PHE A 89 -5.21 1.76 1.67
CA PHE A 89 -6.02 0.60 1.26
C PHE A 89 -7.41 0.56 1.86
#